data_81a4cfe8f2cce6514e42a4e8ca3af071
#
_entry.id   81a4cfe8f2cce6514e42a4e8ca3af071
#
_cell.length_a   1.000
_cell.length_b   1.000
_cell.length_c   1.000
_cell.angle_alpha   90.00
_cell.angle_beta   90.00
_cell.angle_gamma   90.00
#
_symmetry.space_group_name_H-M   'P 1'
#
loop_
_entity.id
_entity.type
_entity.pdbx_description
1 polymer ?
#
loop_
_entity_poly.entity_id
_entity_poly.type
_entity_poly.pdbx_seq_one_letter_code
_entity_poly.pdbx_strand_id
1 'polypeptide(L)'
;IFRRGYVWEEKFTSRCGDCGKEHKQAVKECVECGSTNLIKPDRNQLKYIHKLLDGYVNKGEQMFIDVLKELEDDLNIMDDAYLIMVKEYFVDGNGDIRMHRIKEVYRGDPVSMHIYADENGERGNEGYTCLTHRGHISKSMSDSCEICGSELHPVHYVNRANGKEQAFIEGEVLHFSKYSPSRLYGRSPVMT
;
A
#
# COMPACT_ATOMS: atom_id res chain seq x y z
N ILE A 1 -12.03 24.23 11.46
CA ILE A 1 -10.99 23.50 10.71
C ILE A 1 -11.53 23.36 9.29
N PHE A 2 -10.97 24.09 8.32
CA PHE A 2 -11.36 23.97 6.92
C PHE A 2 -10.76 22.68 6.38
N ARG A 3 -11.57 21.66 6.13
CA ARG A 3 -11.17 20.47 5.39
C ARG A 3 -10.84 20.91 3.97
N ARG A 4 -9.56 21.01 3.62
CA ARG A 4 -9.15 21.18 2.22
C ARG A 4 -9.49 19.87 1.51
N GLY A 5 -10.30 19.97 0.46
CA GLY A 5 -10.56 18.82 -0.41
C GLY A 5 -9.27 18.38 -1.10
N TYR A 6 -9.07 17.08 -1.23
CA TYR A 6 -7.99 16.54 -2.06
C TYR A 6 -8.39 16.70 -3.53
N VAL A 7 -7.45 17.17 -4.35
CA VAL A 7 -7.63 17.32 -5.80
C VAL A 7 -6.49 16.58 -6.47
N TRP A 8 -6.82 15.73 -7.42
CA TRP A 8 -5.86 14.97 -8.21
C TRP A 8 -5.59 15.71 -9.51
N GLU A 9 -4.33 15.94 -9.82
CA GLU A 9 -3.90 16.57 -11.06
C GLU A 9 -2.83 15.72 -11.75
N GLU A 10 -2.90 15.60 -13.08
CA GLU A 10 -1.82 15.02 -13.84
C GLU A 10 -0.58 15.90 -13.73
N LYS A 11 0.53 15.34 -13.24
CA LYS A 11 1.78 16.09 -13.04
C LYS A 11 2.34 16.62 -14.35
N PHE A 12 2.23 15.83 -15.42
CA PHE A 12 2.73 16.20 -16.75
C PHE A 12 2.00 15.44 -17.86
N THR A 13 1.95 16.04 -19.04
CA THR A 13 1.39 15.44 -20.27
C THR A 13 2.43 14.61 -21.03
N SER A 14 3.70 15.00 -20.94
CA SER A 14 4.85 14.27 -21.51
C SER A 14 6.13 14.59 -20.75
N ARG A 15 7.10 13.68 -20.80
CA ARG A 15 8.43 13.84 -20.24
C ARG A 15 9.47 13.61 -21.34
N CYS A 16 10.46 14.49 -21.43
CA CYS A 16 11.57 14.30 -22.35
C CYS A 16 12.44 13.10 -21.91
N GLY A 17 12.66 12.13 -22.82
CA GLY A 17 13.52 10.98 -22.55
C GLY A 17 15.00 11.33 -22.42
N ASP A 18 15.44 12.45 -23.01
CA ASP A 18 16.86 12.81 -23.08
C ASP A 18 17.30 13.71 -21.90
N CYS A 19 16.50 14.73 -21.54
CA CYS A 19 16.84 15.65 -20.45
C CYS A 19 15.95 15.51 -19.21
N GLY A 20 14.91 14.67 -19.26
CA GLY A 20 14.00 14.44 -18.14
C GLY A 20 12.98 15.55 -17.88
N LYS A 21 12.96 16.63 -18.69
CA LYS A 21 12.02 17.75 -18.53
C LYS A 21 10.57 17.29 -18.64
N GLU A 22 9.74 17.68 -17.68
CA GLU A 22 8.30 17.42 -17.64
C GLU A 22 7.53 18.59 -18.27
N HIS A 23 6.59 18.29 -19.16
CA HIS A 23 5.75 19.26 -19.87
C HIS A 23 4.30 19.10 -19.45
N LYS A 24 3.69 20.16 -18.93
CA LYS A 24 2.25 20.19 -18.56
C LYS A 24 1.33 20.35 -19.76
N GLN A 25 1.85 20.88 -20.87
CA GLN A 25 1.09 21.05 -22.12
C GLN A 25 1.63 20.10 -23.19
N ALA A 26 0.80 19.77 -24.15
CA ALA A 26 1.23 18.99 -25.31
C ALA A 26 2.24 19.79 -26.15
N VAL A 27 3.45 19.29 -26.24
CA VAL A 27 4.53 19.87 -27.04
C VAL A 27 4.98 18.87 -28.11
N LYS A 28 5.52 19.35 -29.23
CA LYS A 28 6.09 18.51 -30.27
C LYS A 28 7.57 18.22 -30.06
N GLU A 29 8.27 19.16 -29.41
CA GLU A 29 9.68 19.10 -29.10
C GLU A 29 9.91 19.59 -27.68
N CYS A 30 10.95 19.08 -27.01
CA CYS A 30 11.32 19.52 -25.69
C CYS A 30 11.76 20.99 -25.73
N VAL A 31 11.13 21.85 -24.94
CA VAL A 31 11.44 23.28 -24.88
C VAL A 31 12.82 23.57 -24.29
N GLU A 32 13.47 22.60 -23.65
CA GLU A 32 14.76 22.75 -22.99
C GLU A 32 15.94 22.27 -23.87
N CYS A 33 15.79 21.12 -24.51
CA CYS A 33 16.87 20.50 -25.30
C CYS A 33 16.52 20.28 -26.77
N GLY A 34 15.33 20.69 -27.26
CA GLY A 34 14.90 20.53 -28.64
C GLY A 34 14.63 19.08 -29.07
N SER A 35 14.72 18.10 -28.16
CA SER A 35 14.51 16.70 -28.50
C SER A 35 13.06 16.38 -28.79
N THR A 36 12.83 15.51 -29.77
CA THR A 36 11.52 14.94 -30.12
C THR A 36 11.20 13.66 -29.37
N ASN A 37 12.14 13.14 -28.57
CA ASN A 37 11.98 11.94 -27.74
C ASN A 37 11.10 12.24 -26.52
N LEU A 38 9.78 12.34 -26.73
CA LEU A 38 8.81 12.66 -25.70
C LEU A 38 8.03 11.41 -25.27
N ILE A 39 8.25 11.00 -24.05
CA ILE A 39 7.56 9.85 -23.40
C ILE A 39 6.25 10.35 -22.82
N LYS A 40 5.15 9.78 -23.28
CA LYS A 40 3.80 10.04 -22.75
C LYS A 40 3.45 9.01 -21.67
N PRO A 41 2.62 9.37 -20.66
CA PRO A 41 2.08 8.41 -19.71
C PRO A 41 1.32 7.30 -20.42
N ASP A 42 1.44 6.08 -19.92
CA ASP A 42 0.68 4.93 -20.45
C ASP A 42 -0.83 5.11 -20.20
N ARG A 43 -1.63 5.06 -21.26
CA ARG A 43 -3.08 5.31 -21.19
C ARG A 43 -3.82 4.26 -20.35
N ASN A 44 -3.33 3.02 -20.31
CA ASN A 44 -3.96 1.96 -19.52
C ASN A 44 -3.66 2.15 -18.04
N GLN A 45 -2.43 2.54 -17.71
CA GLN A 45 -2.06 2.92 -16.35
C GLN A 45 -2.85 4.13 -15.87
N LEU A 46 -3.01 5.18 -16.70
CA LEU A 46 -3.83 6.33 -16.37
C LEU A 46 -5.29 5.95 -16.09
N LYS A 47 -5.90 5.14 -16.97
CA LYS A 47 -7.27 4.65 -16.75
C LYS A 47 -7.41 3.85 -15.45
N TYR A 48 -6.42 3.04 -15.13
CA TYR A 48 -6.41 2.29 -13.87
C TYR A 48 -6.30 3.22 -12.65
N ILE A 49 -5.41 4.21 -12.71
CA ILE A 49 -5.25 5.20 -11.65
C ILE A 49 -6.54 6.02 -11.46
N HIS A 50 -7.14 6.52 -12.55
CA HIS A 50 -8.42 7.24 -12.47
C HIS A 50 -9.52 6.36 -11.87
N LYS A 51 -9.62 5.08 -12.28
CA LYS A 51 -10.58 4.16 -11.68
C LYS A 51 -10.35 3.97 -10.18
N LEU A 52 -9.09 3.95 -9.73
CA LEU A 52 -8.74 3.81 -8.31
C LEU A 52 -9.08 5.09 -7.51
N LEU A 53 -8.86 6.28 -8.12
CA LEU A 53 -9.06 7.56 -7.43
C LEU A 53 -10.51 8.04 -7.44
N ASP A 54 -11.23 7.81 -8.54
CA ASP A 54 -12.59 8.32 -8.80
C ASP A 54 -13.68 7.26 -8.59
N GLY A 55 -13.29 5.99 -8.41
CA GLY A 55 -14.20 4.87 -8.17
C GLY A 55 -14.21 4.40 -6.72
N TYR A 56 -15.06 3.42 -6.44
CA TYR A 56 -15.03 2.70 -5.16
C TYR A 56 -13.79 1.83 -5.07
N VAL A 57 -13.07 1.92 -3.96
CA VAL A 57 -11.80 1.22 -3.73
C VAL A 57 -11.95 -0.02 -2.86
N ASN A 58 -13.14 -0.26 -2.30
CA ASN A 58 -13.42 -1.45 -1.50
C ASN A 58 -14.90 -1.86 -1.59
N LYS A 59 -15.22 -2.99 -0.96
CA LYS A 59 -16.60 -3.53 -0.93
C LYS A 59 -17.58 -2.71 -0.08
N GLY A 60 -17.07 -1.80 0.74
CA GLY A 60 -17.88 -0.85 1.52
C GLY A 60 -18.31 0.37 0.72
N GLU A 61 -18.09 0.38 -0.61
CA GLU A 61 -18.42 1.49 -1.50
C GLU A 61 -17.79 2.83 -1.07
N GLN A 62 -16.58 2.77 -0.49
CA GLN A 62 -15.80 3.95 -0.15
C GLN A 62 -14.96 4.39 -1.33
N MET A 63 -14.85 5.68 -1.55
CA MET A 63 -13.87 6.28 -2.47
C MET A 63 -12.50 6.36 -1.78
N PHE A 64 -11.43 6.39 -2.57
CA PHE A 64 -10.07 6.52 -2.01
C PHE A 64 -9.91 7.75 -1.11
N ILE A 65 -10.58 8.86 -1.45
CA ILE A 65 -10.59 10.08 -0.65
C ILE A 65 -11.20 9.88 0.75
N ASP A 66 -12.21 9.01 0.87
CA ASP A 66 -12.85 8.76 2.17
C ASP A 66 -11.93 7.91 3.06
N VAL A 67 -11.24 6.93 2.48
CA VAL A 67 -10.21 6.16 3.17
C VAL A 67 -9.06 7.07 3.66
N LEU A 68 -8.63 8.04 2.83
CA LEU A 68 -7.58 9.00 3.24
C LEU A 68 -8.03 9.90 4.40
N LYS A 69 -9.29 10.33 4.44
CA LYS A 69 -9.83 11.11 5.57
C LYS A 69 -9.84 10.30 6.86
N GLU A 70 -10.26 9.03 6.79
CA GLU A 70 -10.21 8.14 7.95
C GLU A 70 -8.78 7.93 8.46
N LEU A 71 -7.80 7.79 7.56
CA LEU A 71 -6.39 7.70 7.94
C LEU A 71 -5.87 9.00 8.58
N GLU A 72 -6.29 10.17 8.07
CA GLU A 72 -5.95 11.46 8.67
C GLU A 72 -6.54 11.59 10.08
N ASP A 73 -7.79 11.17 10.28
CA ASP A 73 -8.44 11.17 11.58
C ASP A 73 -7.70 10.21 12.56
N ASP A 74 -7.32 9.00 12.12
CA ASP A 74 -6.54 8.06 12.92
C ASP A 74 -5.18 8.63 13.32
N LEU A 75 -4.46 9.20 12.36
CA LEU A 75 -3.15 9.81 12.62
C LEU A 75 -3.23 10.98 13.59
N ASN A 76 -4.35 11.70 13.61
CA ASN A 76 -4.56 12.82 14.53
C ASN A 76 -4.98 12.37 15.94
N ILE A 77 -5.65 11.23 16.07
CA ILE A 77 -6.18 10.72 17.35
C ILE A 77 -5.22 9.72 17.99
N MET A 78 -4.71 8.78 17.20
CA MET A 78 -3.94 7.63 17.67
C MET A 78 -2.42 7.74 17.40
N ASP A 79 -1.98 8.72 16.59
CA ASP A 79 -0.62 8.86 16.04
C ASP A 79 -0.18 7.72 15.12
N ASP A 80 -1.05 6.75 14.87
CA ASP A 80 -0.83 5.64 13.97
C ASP A 80 -2.00 5.50 13.01
N ALA A 81 -1.72 5.26 11.74
CA ALA A 81 -2.71 4.99 10.72
C ALA A 81 -2.22 3.92 9.75
N TYR A 82 -3.10 3.04 9.31
CA TYR A 82 -2.76 1.89 8.47
C TYR A 82 -3.62 1.88 7.21
N LEU A 83 -2.96 2.03 6.06
CA LEU A 83 -3.58 1.83 4.75
C LEU A 83 -3.30 0.40 4.29
N ILE A 84 -4.34 -0.41 4.16
CA ILE A 84 -4.25 -1.79 3.73
C ILE A 84 -4.58 -1.88 2.24
N MET A 85 -3.68 -2.48 1.46
CA MET A 85 -3.81 -2.71 0.03
C MET A 85 -3.98 -4.21 -0.22
N VAL A 86 -5.19 -4.63 -0.57
CA VAL A 86 -5.41 -6.01 -1.02
C VAL A 86 -4.88 -6.14 -2.44
N LYS A 87 -3.88 -6.99 -2.62
CA LYS A 87 -3.25 -7.24 -3.91
C LYS A 87 -3.83 -8.49 -4.57
N GLU A 88 -4.00 -8.42 -5.88
CA GLU A 88 -4.27 -9.57 -6.74
C GLU A 88 -2.98 -9.91 -7.48
N TYR A 89 -2.55 -11.15 -7.35
CA TYR A 89 -1.31 -11.66 -7.93
C TYR A 89 -1.60 -12.47 -9.18
N PHE A 90 -0.81 -12.25 -10.22
CA PHE A 90 -0.86 -13.02 -11.47
C PHE A 90 0.39 -13.88 -11.56
N VAL A 91 0.18 -15.18 -11.55
CA VAL A 91 1.24 -16.18 -11.66
C VAL A 91 1.34 -16.73 -13.07
N ASP A 92 2.54 -17.07 -13.50
CA ASP A 92 2.73 -17.75 -14.78
C ASP A 92 2.53 -19.28 -14.67
N GLY A 93 2.75 -19.98 -15.77
CA GLY A 93 2.61 -21.45 -15.85
C GLY A 93 3.59 -22.22 -14.95
N ASN A 94 4.64 -21.57 -14.47
CA ASN A 94 5.65 -22.15 -13.56
C ASN A 94 5.35 -21.86 -12.08
N GLY A 95 4.31 -21.03 -11.79
CA GLY A 95 3.96 -20.61 -10.44
C GLY A 95 4.65 -19.32 -9.97
N ASP A 96 5.48 -18.71 -10.83
CA ASP A 96 6.16 -17.46 -10.49
C ASP A 96 5.21 -16.26 -10.57
N ILE A 97 5.31 -15.34 -9.60
CA ILE A 97 4.54 -14.09 -9.59
C ILE A 97 5.12 -13.15 -10.65
N ARG A 98 4.35 -12.89 -11.72
CA ARG A 98 4.75 -12.00 -12.82
C ARG A 98 4.32 -10.56 -12.61
N MET A 99 3.19 -10.34 -12.00
CA MET A 99 2.70 -9.01 -11.67
C MET A 99 1.68 -9.07 -10.54
N HIS A 100 1.47 -7.95 -9.91
CA HIS A 100 0.37 -7.75 -8.98
C HIS A 100 -0.34 -6.42 -9.28
N ARG A 101 -1.60 -6.33 -8.90
CA ARG A 101 -2.36 -5.07 -8.92
C ARG A 101 -3.10 -4.89 -7.59
N ILE A 102 -3.36 -3.65 -7.23
CA ILE A 102 -4.21 -3.34 -6.08
C ILE A 102 -5.66 -3.63 -6.49
N LYS A 103 -6.33 -4.49 -5.75
CA LYS A 103 -7.73 -4.85 -5.94
C LYS A 103 -8.67 -4.04 -5.06
N GLU A 104 -8.28 -3.87 -3.80
CA GLU A 104 -9.05 -3.13 -2.80
C GLU A 104 -8.09 -2.32 -1.93
N VAL A 105 -8.57 -1.19 -1.42
CA VAL A 105 -7.85 -0.36 -0.46
C VAL A 105 -8.81 -0.03 0.67
N TYR A 106 -8.36 -0.16 1.91
CA TYR A 106 -9.17 0.19 3.07
C TYR A 106 -8.31 0.62 4.26
N ARG A 107 -8.93 1.27 5.21
CA ARG A 107 -8.32 1.65 6.48
C ARG A 107 -8.14 0.41 7.37
N GLY A 108 -6.96 0.25 7.97
CA GLY A 108 -6.75 -0.68 9.08
C GLY A 108 -7.03 0.03 10.40
N ASP A 109 -7.90 -0.55 11.24
CA ASP A 109 -8.16 0.00 12.57
C ASP A 109 -6.90 -0.07 13.45
N PRO A 110 -6.34 1.08 13.92
CA PRO A 110 -5.11 1.10 14.71
C PRO A 110 -5.16 0.24 15.99
N VAL A 111 -6.35 0.08 16.58
CA VAL A 111 -6.52 -0.74 17.80
C VAL A 111 -6.32 -2.22 17.51
N SER A 112 -6.70 -2.69 16.32
CA SER A 112 -6.62 -4.10 15.93
C SER A 112 -5.35 -4.46 15.16
N MET A 113 -4.62 -3.45 14.66
CA MET A 113 -3.38 -3.66 13.89
C MET A 113 -2.18 -3.81 14.81
N HIS A 114 -1.39 -4.86 14.58
CA HIS A 114 -0.17 -5.14 15.32
C HIS A 114 1.00 -5.30 14.36
N ILE A 115 2.14 -4.71 14.74
CA ILE A 115 3.41 -4.93 14.06
C ILE A 115 3.93 -6.30 14.51
N TYR A 116 4.22 -7.16 13.54
CA TYR A 116 4.78 -8.48 13.78
C TYR A 116 6.31 -8.38 13.69
N ALA A 117 6.96 -8.29 14.86
CA ALA A 117 8.39 -8.05 14.96
C ALA A 117 8.99 -8.94 16.05
N ASP A 118 10.26 -9.32 15.87
CA ASP A 118 11.03 -10.08 16.85
C ASP A 118 11.43 -9.25 18.08
N GLU A 119 12.16 -9.87 19.01
CA GLU A 119 12.64 -9.25 20.26
C GLU A 119 13.52 -8.02 20.01
N ASN A 120 14.17 -7.94 18.84
CA ASN A 120 15.03 -6.81 18.44
C ASN A 120 14.23 -5.71 17.72
N GLY A 121 12.93 -5.92 17.46
CA GLY A 121 12.08 -5.03 16.69
C GLY A 121 12.20 -5.15 15.17
N GLU A 122 12.86 -6.21 14.68
CA GLU A 122 12.94 -6.50 13.25
C GLU A 122 11.64 -7.15 12.75
N ARG A 123 11.05 -6.53 11.74
CA ARG A 123 9.77 -6.98 11.18
C ARG A 123 9.95 -8.20 10.28
N GLY A 124 9.00 -9.15 10.36
CA GLY A 124 8.96 -10.31 9.48
C GLY A 124 9.85 -11.48 9.91
N ASN A 125 10.52 -11.40 11.05
CA ASN A 125 11.39 -12.47 11.54
C ASN A 125 10.66 -13.49 12.44
N GLU A 126 9.45 -13.20 12.90
CA GLU A 126 8.72 -14.03 13.88
C GLU A 126 7.69 -14.98 13.28
N GLY A 127 7.29 -14.82 12.03
CA GLY A 127 6.28 -15.68 11.44
C GLY A 127 6.15 -15.54 9.93
N TYR A 128 5.53 -16.55 9.35
CA TYR A 128 5.38 -16.71 7.91
C TYR A 128 3.94 -17.04 7.56
N THR A 129 3.46 -16.54 6.43
CA THR A 129 2.13 -16.86 5.88
C THR A 129 2.22 -17.03 4.37
N CYS A 130 1.28 -17.74 3.77
CA CYS A 130 1.18 -17.83 2.32
C CYS A 130 0.17 -16.80 1.76
N LEU A 131 0.25 -16.55 0.45
CA LEU A 131 -0.64 -15.61 -0.24
C LEU A 131 -2.12 -16.03 -0.19
N THR A 132 -2.39 -17.33 -0.08
CA THR A 132 -3.74 -17.90 -0.13
C THR A 132 -4.40 -17.99 1.25
N HIS A 133 -3.63 -18.33 2.30
CA HIS A 133 -4.14 -18.59 3.65
C HIS A 133 -3.58 -17.58 4.66
N ARG A 134 -4.04 -16.34 4.57
CA ARG A 134 -3.58 -15.22 5.40
C ARG A 134 -3.87 -15.37 6.90
N GLY A 135 -4.79 -16.23 7.27
CA GLY A 135 -5.09 -16.55 8.68
C GLY A 135 -4.19 -17.63 9.28
N HIS A 136 -3.33 -18.27 8.48
CA HIS A 136 -2.37 -19.28 8.95
C HIS A 136 -0.99 -18.65 9.10
N ILE A 137 -0.54 -18.48 10.33
CA ILE A 137 0.77 -17.93 10.67
C ILE A 137 1.61 -19.03 11.28
N SER A 138 2.67 -19.46 10.56
CA SER A 138 3.67 -20.40 11.03
C SER A 138 4.82 -19.66 11.71
N LYS A 139 5.32 -20.18 12.84
CA LYS A 139 6.53 -19.64 13.50
C LYS A 139 7.83 -20.21 12.93
N SER A 140 7.74 -21.23 12.12
CA SER A 140 8.90 -21.85 11.46
C SER A 140 8.83 -21.62 9.96
N MET A 141 9.96 -21.25 9.36
CA MET A 141 10.11 -21.24 7.93
C MET A 141 10.17 -22.69 7.45
N SER A 142 9.19 -23.10 6.65
CA SER A 142 9.22 -24.33 5.87
C SER A 142 9.27 -23.98 4.39
N ASP A 143 9.62 -24.93 3.52
CA ASP A 143 9.71 -24.66 2.08
C ASP A 143 8.36 -24.32 1.46
N SER A 144 7.25 -24.74 2.11
CA SER A 144 5.90 -24.49 1.60
C SER A 144 4.86 -24.49 2.72
N CYS A 145 3.71 -23.86 2.42
CA CYS A 145 2.54 -23.85 3.29
C CYS A 145 1.93 -25.26 3.40
N GLU A 146 1.76 -25.76 4.62
CA GLU A 146 1.19 -27.08 4.90
C GLU A 146 -0.23 -27.29 4.37
N ILE A 147 -0.98 -26.17 4.16
CA ILE A 147 -2.37 -26.21 3.72
C ILE A 147 -2.48 -26.28 2.18
N CYS A 148 -1.68 -25.50 1.46
CA CYS A 148 -1.83 -25.35 0.00
C CYS A 148 -0.55 -25.55 -0.80
N GLY A 149 0.59 -25.84 -0.15
CA GLY A 149 1.88 -26.02 -0.83
C GLY A 149 2.50 -24.75 -1.42
N SER A 150 1.87 -23.58 -1.25
CA SER A 150 2.40 -22.31 -1.76
C SER A 150 3.59 -21.82 -0.94
N GLU A 151 4.45 -21.03 -1.55
CA GLU A 151 5.58 -20.37 -0.91
C GLU A 151 5.13 -19.54 0.32
N LEU A 152 5.96 -19.55 1.36
CA LEU A 152 5.76 -18.80 2.58
C LEU A 152 6.50 -17.45 2.53
N HIS A 153 5.83 -16.42 3.03
CA HIS A 153 6.33 -15.06 3.09
C HIS A 153 6.37 -14.54 4.53
N PRO A 154 7.40 -13.76 4.93
CA PRO A 154 7.46 -13.15 6.25
C PRO A 154 6.24 -12.26 6.53
N VAL A 155 5.72 -12.34 7.75
CA VAL A 155 4.58 -11.52 8.21
C VAL A 155 5.10 -10.23 8.82
N HIS A 156 4.63 -9.09 8.32
CA HIS A 156 5.03 -7.76 8.81
C HIS A 156 3.97 -7.13 9.71
N TYR A 157 2.71 -7.40 9.43
CA TYR A 157 1.57 -6.88 10.20
C TYR A 157 0.52 -7.97 10.37
N VAL A 158 -0.21 -7.88 11.47
CA VAL A 158 -1.36 -8.76 11.76
C VAL A 158 -2.54 -7.90 12.19
N ASN A 159 -3.69 -8.11 11.55
CA ASN A 159 -4.96 -7.58 12.04
C ASN A 159 -5.64 -8.66 12.91
N ARG A 160 -5.98 -8.31 14.14
CA ARG A 160 -6.64 -9.19 15.13
C ARG A 160 -8.08 -8.79 15.41
N ALA A 161 -8.79 -8.31 14.40
CA ALA A 161 -10.19 -7.94 14.55
C ALA A 161 -11.08 -9.17 14.76
N ASN A 162 -12.04 -9.07 15.68
CA ASN A 162 -13.10 -10.08 15.91
C ASN A 162 -12.57 -11.50 16.18
N GLY A 163 -11.43 -11.64 16.86
CA GLY A 163 -10.84 -12.94 17.20
C GLY A 163 -10.28 -13.71 16.00
N LYS A 164 -10.19 -13.09 14.84
CA LYS A 164 -9.52 -13.63 13.64
C LYS A 164 -8.22 -12.92 13.40
N GLU A 165 -7.18 -13.67 13.09
CA GLU A 165 -5.90 -13.13 12.68
C GLU A 165 -5.81 -13.12 11.15
N GLN A 166 -5.47 -11.96 10.61
CA GLN A 166 -5.16 -11.80 9.20
C GLN A 166 -3.75 -11.22 9.07
N ALA A 167 -2.86 -11.99 8.49
CA ALA A 167 -1.47 -11.58 8.28
C ALA A 167 -1.32 -10.76 6.99
N PHE A 168 -0.37 -9.82 7.02
CA PHE A 168 0.03 -9.02 5.87
C PHE A 168 1.54 -9.12 5.67
N ILE A 169 1.95 -9.30 4.44
CA ILE A 169 3.34 -9.34 4.02
C ILE A 169 3.84 -7.94 3.63
N GLU A 170 5.12 -7.84 3.29
CA GLU A 170 5.72 -6.59 2.85
C GLU A 170 4.95 -5.94 1.68
N GLY A 171 4.77 -4.63 1.78
CA GLY A 171 4.11 -3.82 0.76
C GLY A 171 2.59 -3.98 0.67
N GLU A 172 1.93 -4.70 1.58
CA GLU A 172 0.46 -4.76 1.68
C GLU A 172 -0.12 -3.74 2.67
N VAL A 173 0.68 -3.27 3.58
CA VAL A 173 0.29 -2.25 4.56
C VAL A 173 1.25 -1.08 4.47
N LEU A 174 0.71 0.14 4.31
CA LEU A 174 1.45 1.36 4.55
C LEU A 174 1.10 1.85 5.96
N HIS A 175 2.10 1.88 6.82
CA HIS A 175 2.00 2.36 8.18
C HIS A 175 2.48 3.81 8.25
N PHE A 176 1.61 4.69 8.67
CA PHE A 176 1.91 6.09 8.95
C PHE A 176 1.95 6.26 10.47
N SER A 177 3.05 6.79 10.99
CA SER A 177 3.15 7.09 12.41
C SER A 177 3.80 8.44 12.62
N LYS A 178 3.38 9.18 13.64
CA LYS A 178 4.12 10.35 14.11
C LYS A 178 5.42 9.87 14.73
N TYR A 179 6.50 10.56 14.38
CA TYR A 179 7.85 10.15 14.74
C TYR A 179 8.03 9.91 16.25
N SER A 180 8.47 8.73 16.60
CA SER A 180 8.94 8.36 17.92
C SER A 180 10.22 7.55 17.79
N PRO A 181 11.40 8.10 18.17
CA PRO A 181 12.71 7.47 17.89
C PRO A 181 12.95 6.14 18.60
N SER A 182 12.14 5.79 19.58
CA SER A 182 12.33 4.60 20.42
C SER A 182 11.17 3.62 20.40
N ARG A 183 10.21 3.74 19.44
CA ARG A 183 8.99 2.92 19.43
C ARG A 183 8.63 2.47 18.03
N LEU A 184 8.06 1.25 17.93
CA LEU A 184 7.48 0.71 16.71
C LEU A 184 6.16 1.42 16.33
N TYR A 185 5.48 2.00 17.33
CA TYR A 185 4.21 2.71 17.19
C TYR A 185 4.37 4.19 17.47
N GLY A 186 3.53 5.03 16.89
CA GLY A 186 3.42 6.44 17.20
C GLY A 186 3.01 6.69 18.66
N ARG A 187 3.14 7.92 19.11
CA ARG A 187 2.73 8.33 20.46
C ARG A 187 1.45 9.12 20.37
N SER A 188 0.37 8.57 20.92
CA SER A 188 -0.91 9.28 20.94
C SER A 188 -0.83 10.58 21.76
N PRO A 189 -1.23 11.73 21.22
CA PRO A 189 -1.31 12.99 21.95
C PRO A 189 -2.39 12.98 23.04
N VAL A 190 -3.33 12.03 22.97
CA VAL A 190 -4.42 11.89 23.95
C VAL A 190 -3.97 11.17 25.24
N MET A 191 -2.81 10.51 25.22
CA MET A 191 -2.27 9.77 26.36
C MET A 191 -1.22 10.58 27.15
N THR A 192 -1.07 11.87 26.91
CA THR A 192 -0.26 12.79 27.70
C THR A 192 -1.13 13.62 28.63
#